data_6df41c0938490f5d4ec79b27fbe6e77c
#
_entry.id   6df41c0938490f5d4ec79b27fbe6e77c
#
_cell.length_a   1.000
_cell.length_b   1.000
_cell.length_c   1.000
_cell.angle_alpha   90.00
_cell.angle_beta   90.00
_cell.angle_gamma   90.00
#
_symmetry.space_group_name_H-M   'P 1'
#
loop_
_entity.id
_entity.type
_entity.pdbx_description
1 polymer ?
#
loop_
_entity_poly.entity_id
_entity_poly.type
_entity_poly.pdbx_seq_one_letter_code
_entity_poly.pdbx_strand_id
1 'polypeptide(L)'
;MSEQEGPMATAINFNEKFSKFSEHWSPKIIARMNDCHFKLVKFRGEFVWHEHTDTDEAFIVLDGEMEIHFRNDNVPVKKGEMIVIPKGVQHKTSAKNECQAMLVEAAGTVNTGDAGGDKTAPTDSRI
;
A
#
# COMPACT_ATOMS: atom_id res chain seq x y z
N MET A 1 2.33 -22.58 -9.52
CA MET A 1 2.43 -21.52 -10.55
C MET A 1 3.10 -20.30 -9.98
N SER A 2 4.08 -19.79 -10.68
CA SER A 2 4.78 -18.56 -10.27
C SER A 2 3.96 -17.32 -10.63
N GLU A 3 4.00 -16.29 -9.79
CA GLU A 3 3.42 -14.97 -10.11
C GLU A 3 4.18 -14.27 -11.25
N GLN A 4 5.37 -14.77 -11.59
CA GLN A 4 6.25 -14.19 -12.61
C GLN A 4 6.54 -15.24 -13.70
N GLU A 5 5.48 -15.66 -14.38
CA GLU A 5 5.62 -16.56 -15.51
C GLU A 5 6.13 -15.83 -16.77
N GLY A 6 6.68 -16.58 -17.71
CA GLY A 6 7.29 -16.05 -18.93
C GLY A 6 8.78 -15.86 -18.77
N PRO A 7 9.37 -14.74 -19.19
CA PRO A 7 10.79 -14.45 -18.94
C PRO A 7 11.12 -14.54 -17.46
N MET A 8 12.35 -14.97 -17.14
CA MET A 8 12.80 -15.11 -15.74
C MET A 8 12.57 -13.85 -14.91
N ALA A 9 12.78 -12.68 -15.53
CA ALA A 9 12.54 -11.40 -14.88
C ALA A 9 12.23 -10.35 -15.95
N THR A 10 11.34 -9.43 -15.61
CA THR A 10 10.97 -8.32 -16.48
C THR A 10 10.97 -7.03 -15.68
N ALA A 11 11.25 -5.91 -16.34
CA ALA A 11 11.11 -4.61 -15.70
C ALA A 11 9.63 -4.25 -15.56
N ILE A 12 9.27 -3.69 -14.42
CA ILE A 12 7.91 -3.24 -14.13
C ILE A 12 7.93 -1.72 -14.13
N ASN A 13 7.08 -1.13 -14.98
CA ASN A 13 6.94 0.32 -15.08
C ASN A 13 5.78 0.77 -14.19
N PHE A 14 6.07 1.55 -13.16
CA PHE A 14 5.06 1.98 -12.20
C PHE A 14 3.99 2.86 -12.84
N ASN A 15 4.39 3.79 -13.72
CA ASN A 15 3.41 4.67 -14.37
C ASN A 15 2.43 3.88 -15.24
N GLU A 16 2.94 2.88 -15.97
CA GLU A 16 2.09 1.99 -16.74
C GLU A 16 1.09 1.28 -15.84
N LYS A 17 1.56 0.74 -14.72
CA LYS A 17 0.69 0.03 -13.78
C LYS A 17 -0.35 0.95 -13.15
N PHE A 18 0.04 2.16 -12.74
CA PHE A 18 -0.92 3.14 -12.22
C PHE A 18 -1.99 3.52 -13.23
N SER A 19 -1.68 3.50 -14.53
CA SER A 19 -2.66 3.82 -15.57
C SER A 19 -3.77 2.77 -15.70
N LYS A 20 -3.62 1.61 -15.11
CA LYS A 20 -4.57 0.50 -15.23
C LYS A 20 -5.72 0.56 -14.24
N PHE A 21 -5.69 1.47 -13.27
CA PHE A 21 -6.75 1.54 -12.28
C PHE A 21 -6.96 2.98 -11.80
N SER A 22 -8.14 3.25 -11.27
CA SER A 22 -8.49 4.58 -10.75
C SER A 22 -9.02 4.54 -9.32
N GLU A 23 -9.31 3.36 -8.78
CA GLU A 23 -9.86 3.21 -7.44
C GLU A 23 -8.86 3.73 -6.39
N HIS A 24 -9.38 4.43 -5.39
CA HIS A 24 -8.62 4.79 -4.20
C HIS A 24 -8.75 3.71 -3.12
N TRP A 25 -7.72 3.59 -2.28
CA TRP A 25 -7.72 2.67 -1.14
C TRP A 25 -7.81 1.19 -1.52
N SER A 26 -7.49 0.85 -2.76
CA SER A 26 -7.58 -0.51 -3.27
C SER A 26 -6.22 -0.95 -3.83
N PRO A 27 -5.34 -1.51 -3.01
CA PRO A 27 -4.00 -1.90 -3.44
C PRO A 27 -4.02 -2.97 -4.53
N LYS A 28 -3.12 -2.83 -5.51
CA LYS A 28 -2.98 -3.75 -6.64
C LYS A 28 -1.59 -4.38 -6.62
N ILE A 29 -1.53 -5.70 -6.63
CA ILE A 29 -0.27 -6.44 -6.63
C ILE A 29 0.43 -6.27 -7.98
N ILE A 30 1.69 -5.89 -7.94
CA ILE A 30 2.52 -5.79 -9.15
C ILE A 30 3.68 -6.79 -9.14
N ALA A 31 4.07 -7.30 -7.99
CA ALA A 31 5.17 -8.25 -7.88
C ALA A 31 5.13 -8.96 -6.53
N ARG A 32 5.84 -10.07 -6.48
CA ARG A 32 6.10 -10.80 -5.24
C ARG A 32 7.59 -11.07 -5.11
N MET A 33 8.08 -10.92 -3.90
CA MET A 33 9.45 -11.32 -3.56
C MET A 33 9.37 -12.07 -2.23
N ASN A 34 9.77 -13.36 -2.23
CA ASN A 34 9.65 -14.23 -1.06
C ASN A 34 8.17 -14.22 -0.57
N ASP A 35 7.94 -13.88 0.67
CA ASP A 35 6.60 -13.84 1.26
C ASP A 35 5.97 -12.44 1.21
N CYS A 36 6.59 -11.51 0.49
CA CYS A 36 6.12 -10.12 0.41
C CYS A 36 5.48 -9.82 -0.92
N HIS A 37 4.37 -9.08 -0.89
CA HIS A 37 3.77 -8.46 -2.06
C HIS A 37 4.23 -7.00 -2.19
N PHE A 38 4.49 -6.59 -3.42
CA PHE A 38 4.65 -5.19 -3.79
C PHE A 38 3.34 -4.75 -4.42
N LYS A 39 2.71 -3.73 -3.86
CA LYS A 39 1.40 -3.25 -4.31
C LYS A 39 1.47 -1.78 -4.63
N LEU A 40 0.77 -1.37 -5.69
CA LEU A 40 0.54 0.04 -5.96
C LEU A 40 -0.84 0.44 -5.46
N VAL A 41 -0.93 1.65 -4.93
CA VAL A 41 -2.16 2.15 -4.36
C VAL A 41 -2.26 3.65 -4.60
N LYS A 42 -3.50 4.13 -4.79
CA LYS A 42 -3.82 5.54 -4.87
C LYS A 42 -4.60 5.93 -3.63
N PHE A 43 -4.20 7.05 -3.01
CA PHE A 43 -4.85 7.57 -1.81
C PHE A 43 -5.43 8.95 -2.08
N ARG A 44 -6.61 9.21 -1.55
CA ARG A 44 -7.19 10.55 -1.47
C ARG A 44 -8.22 10.57 -0.36
N GLY A 45 -8.17 11.61 0.48
CA GLY A 45 -9.04 11.71 1.64
C GLY A 45 -8.47 10.95 2.82
N GLU A 46 -9.32 10.45 3.68
CA GLU A 46 -8.93 9.75 4.89
C GLU A 46 -9.27 8.28 4.83
N PHE A 47 -8.36 7.47 5.35
CA PHE A 47 -8.60 6.06 5.55
C PHE A 47 -9.16 5.83 6.96
N VAL A 48 -9.08 4.60 7.48
CA VAL A 48 -9.58 4.23 8.80
C VAL A 48 -8.41 3.98 9.75
N TRP A 49 -8.64 4.19 11.05
CA TRP A 49 -7.72 3.76 12.08
C TRP A 49 -7.68 2.24 12.11
N HIS A 50 -6.48 1.68 12.07
CA HIS A 50 -6.27 0.23 12.08
C HIS A 50 -4.84 -0.12 12.46
N GLU A 51 -4.61 -1.40 12.65
CA GLU A 51 -3.28 -1.97 12.83
C GLU A 51 -3.17 -3.30 12.09
N HIS A 52 -1.95 -3.68 11.75
CA HIS A 52 -1.64 -5.01 11.23
C HIS A 52 -0.96 -5.78 12.36
N THR A 53 -1.65 -6.79 12.90
CA THR A 53 -1.24 -7.46 14.14
C THR A 53 0.04 -8.26 13.99
N ASP A 54 0.24 -8.87 12.81
CA ASP A 54 1.26 -9.89 12.61
C ASP A 54 2.39 -9.48 11.67
N THR A 55 2.33 -8.30 11.05
CA THR A 55 3.29 -7.93 10.01
C THR A 55 3.58 -6.43 10.01
N ASP A 56 4.82 -6.10 9.67
CA ASP A 56 5.21 -4.72 9.37
C ASP A 56 4.70 -4.32 8.00
N GLU A 57 4.61 -3.02 7.75
CA GLU A 57 4.14 -2.47 6.48
C GLU A 57 5.03 -1.30 6.09
N ALA A 58 5.52 -1.30 4.85
CA ALA A 58 6.28 -0.18 4.31
C ALA A 58 5.46 0.57 3.27
N PHE A 59 5.49 1.91 3.35
CA PHE A 59 4.93 2.81 2.35
C PHE A 59 6.06 3.57 1.69
N ILE A 60 6.07 3.60 0.36
CA ILE A 60 7.02 4.39 -0.43
C ILE A 60 6.19 5.33 -1.29
N VAL A 61 6.34 6.65 -1.10
CA VAL A 61 5.57 7.62 -1.89
C VAL A 61 6.27 7.85 -3.21
N LEU A 62 5.57 7.57 -4.31
CA LEU A 62 6.07 7.71 -5.67
C LEU A 62 5.62 9.00 -6.33
N ASP A 63 4.48 9.55 -5.92
CA ASP A 63 4.00 10.84 -6.40
C ASP A 63 3.02 11.44 -5.37
N GLY A 64 3.05 12.77 -5.23
CA GLY A 64 2.25 13.46 -4.23
C GLY A 64 2.84 13.35 -2.83
N GLU A 65 1.98 13.44 -1.84
CA GLU A 65 2.35 13.29 -0.44
C GLU A 65 1.17 12.75 0.37
N MET A 66 1.49 12.11 1.48
CA MET A 66 0.50 11.59 2.41
C MET A 66 0.91 11.91 3.84
N GLU A 67 0.01 11.68 4.77
CA GLU A 67 0.28 11.80 6.18
C GLU A 67 -0.14 10.52 6.88
N ILE A 68 0.73 9.99 7.71
CA ILE A 68 0.40 8.87 8.58
C ILE A 68 0.12 9.43 9.96
N HIS A 69 -1.10 9.19 10.44
CA HIS A 69 -1.53 9.61 11.76
C HIS A 69 -1.32 8.46 12.74
N PHE A 70 -0.55 8.71 13.77
CA PHE A 70 -0.44 7.86 14.95
C PHE A 70 -1.25 8.50 16.07
N ARG A 71 -1.54 7.79 17.14
CA ARG A 71 -2.36 8.36 18.22
C ARG A 71 -1.77 9.62 18.83
N ASN A 72 -0.43 9.72 18.87
CA ASN A 72 0.27 10.84 19.51
C ASN A 72 1.07 11.70 18.53
N ASP A 73 1.04 11.41 17.23
CA ASP A 73 1.88 12.13 16.27
C ASP A 73 1.36 11.93 14.85
N ASN A 74 1.72 12.86 13.98
CA ASN A 74 1.44 12.79 12.55
C ASN A 74 2.76 12.90 11.80
N VAL A 75 2.98 12.01 10.84
CA VAL A 75 4.22 11.97 10.07
C VAL A 75 3.90 12.21 8.59
N PRO A 76 4.33 13.34 8.01
CA PRO A 76 4.21 13.53 6.57
C PRO A 76 5.23 12.68 5.84
N VAL A 77 4.81 12.08 4.73
CA VAL A 77 5.67 11.29 3.84
C VAL A 77 5.50 11.83 2.44
N LYS A 78 6.57 12.34 1.87
CA LYS A 78 6.56 13.05 0.60
C LYS A 78 7.17 12.19 -0.51
N LYS A 79 6.99 12.61 -1.74
CA LYS A 79 7.56 11.94 -2.92
C LYS A 79 9.04 11.62 -2.69
N GLY A 80 9.41 10.37 -2.91
CA GLY A 80 10.78 9.89 -2.71
C GLY A 80 11.11 9.47 -1.28
N GLU A 81 10.13 9.54 -0.38
CA GLU A 81 10.30 9.13 1.01
C GLU A 81 9.53 7.86 1.31
N MET A 82 9.96 7.16 2.36
CA MET A 82 9.29 5.96 2.83
C MET A 82 9.10 5.99 4.34
N ILE A 83 8.15 5.20 4.81
CA ILE A 83 7.95 4.96 6.23
C ILE A 83 7.67 3.47 6.43
N VAL A 84 8.22 2.90 7.51
CA VAL A 84 7.89 1.54 7.93
C VAL A 84 7.05 1.63 9.19
N ILE A 85 5.87 1.03 9.14
CA ILE A 85 4.97 0.96 10.28
C ILE A 85 5.12 -0.42 10.91
N PRO A 86 5.64 -0.51 12.15
CA PRO A 86 5.78 -1.79 12.82
C PRO A 86 4.43 -2.46 13.08
N LYS A 87 4.43 -3.77 13.10
CA LYS A 87 3.23 -4.54 13.47
C LYS A 87 2.68 -4.09 14.81
N GLY A 88 1.35 -4.09 14.93
CA GLY A 88 0.65 -3.74 16.17
C GLY A 88 0.55 -2.25 16.44
N VAL A 89 1.06 -1.39 15.56
CA VAL A 89 0.98 0.06 15.76
C VAL A 89 -0.26 0.61 15.05
N GLN A 90 -1.15 1.21 15.83
CA GLN A 90 -2.36 1.84 15.28
C GLN A 90 -2.01 3.07 14.45
N HIS A 91 -2.60 3.16 13.28
CA HIS A 91 -2.37 4.28 12.36
C HIS A 91 -3.55 4.50 11.43
N LYS A 92 -3.54 5.68 10.82
CA LYS A 92 -4.50 6.08 9.80
C LYS A 92 -3.75 6.87 8.73
N THR A 93 -4.02 6.60 7.46
CA THR A 93 -3.43 7.33 6.35
C THR A 93 -4.39 8.39 5.85
N SER A 94 -3.88 9.55 5.46
CA SER A 94 -4.65 10.57 4.76
C SER A 94 -3.83 11.22 3.66
N ALA A 95 -4.51 11.72 2.62
CA ALA A 95 -3.90 12.49 1.56
C ALA A 95 -4.88 13.57 1.10
N LYS A 96 -4.43 14.81 1.12
CA LYS A 96 -5.26 15.95 0.72
C LYS A 96 -5.59 15.88 -0.77
N ASN A 97 -4.58 15.60 -1.59
CA ASN A 97 -4.70 15.38 -3.02
C ASN A 97 -4.30 13.94 -3.31
N GLU A 98 -4.53 13.48 -4.53
CA GLU A 98 -4.18 12.10 -4.87
C GLU A 98 -2.70 11.84 -4.64
N CYS A 99 -2.41 10.80 -3.88
CA CYS A 99 -1.06 10.30 -3.62
C CYS A 99 -0.93 8.92 -4.24
N GLN A 100 0.17 8.69 -4.93
CA GLN A 100 0.51 7.39 -5.49
C GLN A 100 1.64 6.79 -4.69
N ALA A 101 1.43 5.60 -4.16
CA ALA A 101 2.39 4.95 -3.28
C ALA A 101 2.57 3.47 -3.62
N MET A 102 3.69 2.94 -3.18
CA MET A 102 3.94 1.50 -3.20
C MET A 102 3.91 0.99 -1.77
N LEU A 103 3.19 -0.10 -1.56
CA LEU A 103 3.20 -0.85 -0.30
C LEU A 103 4.10 -2.08 -0.48
N VAL A 104 4.89 -2.37 0.55
CA VAL A 104 5.61 -3.63 0.66
C VAL A 104 5.17 -4.28 1.96
N GLU A 105 4.55 -5.45 1.85
CA GLU A 105 3.92 -6.08 2.99
C GLU A 105 3.81 -7.59 2.78
N ALA A 106 3.54 -8.33 3.84
CA ALA A 106 3.34 -9.77 3.76
C ALA A 106 2.16 -10.10 2.83
N ALA A 107 2.33 -11.14 2.01
CA ALA A 107 1.27 -11.59 1.12
C ALA A 107 -0.01 -11.91 1.92
N GLY A 108 -1.16 -11.47 1.40
CA GLY A 108 -2.45 -11.70 2.04
C GLY A 108 -2.83 -10.66 3.08
N THR A 109 -2.01 -9.63 3.30
CA THR A 109 -2.35 -8.55 4.23
C THR A 109 -3.62 -7.83 3.78
N VAL A 110 -4.57 -7.67 4.70
CA VAL A 110 -5.83 -6.95 4.48
C VAL A 110 -5.58 -5.47 4.67
N ASN A 111 -6.00 -4.65 3.71
CA ASN A 111 -5.71 -3.20 3.70
C ASN A 111 -6.25 -2.45 4.93
N THR A 112 -7.39 -2.88 5.46
CA THR A 112 -7.98 -2.29 6.67
C THR A 112 -7.49 -2.94 7.96
N GLY A 113 -6.57 -3.91 7.89
CA GLY A 113 -6.04 -4.60 9.05
C GLY A 113 -7.14 -5.19 9.92
N ASP A 114 -7.15 -4.82 11.20
CA ASP A 114 -8.12 -5.29 12.17
C ASP A 114 -9.47 -4.55 12.13
N ALA A 115 -9.55 -3.45 11.39
CA ALA A 115 -10.75 -2.61 11.41
C ALA A 115 -11.90 -3.18 10.56
N GLY A 116 -11.60 -3.79 9.41
CA GLY A 116 -12.63 -4.22 8.46
C GLY A 116 -13.44 -3.04 7.93
N GLY A 117 -14.67 -3.29 7.49
CA GLY A 117 -15.61 -2.26 7.06
C GLY A 117 -15.62 -2.02 5.56
N ASP A 118 -16.27 -0.91 5.17
CA ASP A 118 -16.58 -0.60 3.76
C ASP A 118 -15.35 -0.38 2.89
N LYS A 119 -14.24 0.04 3.48
CA LYS A 119 -13.00 0.31 2.74
C LYS A 119 -12.12 -0.91 2.56
N THR A 120 -12.55 -2.09 3.02
CA THR A 120 -11.80 -3.33 2.85
C THR A 120 -11.78 -3.73 1.38
N ALA A 121 -10.59 -3.94 0.84
CA ALA A 121 -10.37 -4.32 -0.55
C ALA A 121 -9.90 -5.76 -0.67
N PRO A 122 -10.03 -6.39 -1.86
CA PRO A 122 -9.48 -7.72 -2.09
C PRO A 122 -7.97 -7.76 -1.84
N THR A 123 -7.47 -8.87 -1.31
CA THR A 123 -6.04 -9.06 -1.04
C THR A 123 -5.26 -9.61 -2.21
N ASP A 124 -5.93 -10.02 -3.28
CA ASP A 124 -5.35 -10.73 -4.43
C ASP A 124 -5.54 -10.01 -5.77
N SER A 125 -5.89 -8.75 -5.75
CA SER A 125 -6.09 -7.97 -6.98
C SER A 125 -4.75 -7.64 -7.62
N ARG A 126 -4.54 -8.11 -8.85
CA ARG A 126 -3.31 -7.94 -9.63
C ARG A 126 -3.52 -7.12 -10.87
N ILE A 127 -2.47 -6.49 -11.27
CA ILE A 127 -2.44 -5.76 -12.54
C ILE A 127 -1.18 -6.03 -13.34
#